data_72ecb469d2316cc85d0773e2291064ef
#
_entry.id   72ecb469d2316cc85d0773e2291064ef
#
_cell.length_a   1.000
_cell.length_b   1.000
_cell.length_c   1.000
_cell.angle_alpha   90.00
_cell.angle_beta   90.00
_cell.angle_gamma   90.00
#
_symmetry.space_group_name_H-M   'P 1'
#
loop_
_entity.id
_entity.type
_entity.pdbx_description
1 polymer ?
#
loop_
_entity_poly.entity_id
_entity_poly.type
_entity_poly.pdbx_seq_one_letter_code
_entity_poly.pdbx_strand_id
1 'polypeptide(L)'
;LDLLSVGAFVSILLAGIINMYIPERLYLNFSNIINTGKSQSNLYNYEIKSMVCGKLKKFAQCFSDLDSYIQMASVSQETENIKFEIFDKCTSNVCGRCNRQGTCWEGNYKTTYGLVSQWVDKESVDFKNLPNYFIASCSKYREWLLWAKNSIDEYKFKNICISQKEEYRQLLSVYIRNVAQRAESIASEIEMETDIDIELSEKIYRKTAYMGVKGITVSKGEKGCILRILLSKEHSWDICEGRILPLLKEFVGVNIVKTEERLVDDNTWSVTLVEEPKLRISAYCCSKPKNSENICGDSFIFTDLENGRYLLALADGMGSGKRAGMESAAAVEMYEDFTQAGFFRDDALELINSLVSGKNESFSTLDICTVDKYTGKAEFIKIGAVSTFILKRKGVEILKSNTLPVGILENVDTKIYEKRVEKGDEENDS
;
A
#
# COMPACT_ATOMS: atom_id res chain seq x y z
N LEU A 1 -20.19 17.15 15.91
CA LEU A 1 -19.34 16.10 16.49
C LEU A 1 -17.99 16.74 16.76
N ASP A 2 -17.64 16.87 18.05
CA ASP A 2 -16.41 17.56 18.48
C ASP A 2 -15.15 16.86 17.98
N LEU A 3 -14.18 17.64 17.48
CA LEU A 3 -12.88 17.15 17.00
C LEU A 3 -12.18 16.19 18.00
N LEU A 4 -12.39 16.40 19.29
CA LEU A 4 -11.92 15.52 20.38
C LEU A 4 -12.55 14.12 20.33
N SER A 5 -13.79 13.98 19.87
CA SER A 5 -14.47 12.68 19.77
C SER A 5 -13.98 11.85 18.58
N VAL A 6 -13.59 12.50 17.47
CA VAL A 6 -13.02 11.81 16.30
C VAL A 6 -11.60 11.33 16.60
N GLY A 7 -10.78 12.15 17.27
CA GLY A 7 -9.43 11.76 17.70
C GLY A 7 -9.45 10.60 18.68
N ALA A 8 -10.38 10.62 19.64
CA ALA A 8 -10.56 9.52 20.59
C ALA A 8 -11.04 8.24 19.88
N PHE A 9 -11.94 8.36 18.91
CA PHE A 9 -12.45 7.22 18.15
C PHE A 9 -11.36 6.59 17.27
N VAL A 10 -10.55 7.39 16.59
CA VAL A 10 -9.40 6.91 15.81
C VAL A 10 -8.35 6.27 16.71
N SER A 11 -8.07 6.85 17.88
CA SER A 11 -7.13 6.26 18.86
C SER A 11 -7.61 4.93 19.41
N ILE A 12 -8.92 4.79 19.66
CA ILE A 12 -9.53 3.53 20.12
C ILE A 12 -9.53 2.49 19.00
N LEU A 13 -9.81 2.88 17.77
CA LEU A 13 -9.73 2.00 16.59
C LEU A 13 -8.30 1.50 16.35
N LEU A 14 -7.30 2.40 16.41
CA LEU A 14 -5.89 2.04 16.28
C LEU A 14 -5.41 1.15 17.43
N ALA A 15 -5.82 1.45 18.66
CA ALA A 15 -5.54 0.58 19.82
C ALA A 15 -6.22 -0.78 19.66
N GLY A 16 -7.43 -0.83 19.12
CA GLY A 16 -8.16 -2.06 18.80
C GLY A 16 -7.46 -2.88 17.72
N ILE A 17 -6.99 -2.23 16.65
CA ILE A 17 -6.22 -2.86 15.58
C ILE A 17 -4.90 -3.42 16.13
N ILE A 18 -4.14 -2.63 16.88
CA ILE A 18 -2.89 -3.08 17.51
C ILE A 18 -3.16 -4.28 18.45
N ASN A 19 -4.22 -4.23 19.24
CA ASN A 19 -4.58 -5.32 20.16
C ASN A 19 -5.08 -6.59 19.41
N MET A 20 -5.70 -6.45 18.25
CA MET A 20 -6.17 -7.55 17.42
C MET A 20 -5.03 -8.29 16.71
N TYR A 21 -3.91 -7.58 16.42
CA TYR A 21 -2.74 -8.12 15.74
C TYR A 21 -1.61 -8.62 16.67
N ILE A 22 -1.68 -8.31 17.97
CA ILE A 22 -0.80 -8.93 18.96
C ILE A 22 -1.43 -10.27 19.38
N PRO A 23 -0.88 -11.44 18.98
CA PRO A 23 -1.43 -12.73 19.37
C PRO A 23 -1.48 -12.84 20.90
N GLU A 24 -2.58 -13.35 21.46
CA GLU A 24 -2.73 -13.59 22.92
C GLU A 24 -1.54 -14.37 23.54
N ARG A 25 -0.90 -15.24 22.75
CA ARG A 25 0.34 -15.93 23.14
C ARG A 25 1.52 -15.00 23.43
N LEU A 26 1.59 -13.85 22.79
CA LEU A 26 2.60 -12.83 23.11
C LEU A 26 2.33 -12.19 24.46
N TYR A 27 1.08 -11.90 24.79
CA TYR A 27 0.67 -11.35 26.09
C TYR A 27 0.95 -12.31 27.25
N LEU A 28 0.66 -13.59 27.07
CA LEU A 28 0.90 -14.63 28.09
C LEU A 28 2.40 -14.92 28.27
N ASN A 29 3.18 -14.87 27.19
CA ASN A 29 4.63 -15.03 27.28
C ASN A 29 5.32 -13.82 27.93
N PHE A 30 4.84 -12.61 27.72
CA PHE A 30 5.38 -11.40 28.37
C PHE A 30 5.37 -11.49 29.91
N SER A 31 4.31 -12.04 30.51
CA SER A 31 4.22 -12.19 31.97
C SER A 31 5.12 -13.30 32.52
N ASN A 32 5.40 -14.34 31.76
CA ASN A 32 6.26 -15.44 32.17
C ASN A 32 7.77 -15.16 31.99
N ILE A 33 8.11 -14.31 31.03
CA ILE A 33 9.50 -13.95 30.69
C ILE A 33 10.13 -13.03 31.75
N ILE A 34 9.35 -12.22 32.44
CA ILE A 34 9.84 -11.35 33.54
C ILE A 34 10.36 -12.18 34.72
N ASN A 35 9.99 -13.45 34.83
CA ASN A 35 10.23 -14.27 36.05
C ASN A 35 11.30 -15.34 35.97
N THR A 36 11.93 -15.64 34.82
CA THR A 36 12.95 -16.71 34.73
C THR A 36 14.30 -16.18 34.29
N GLY A 37 15.17 -16.04 35.29
CA GLY A 37 16.54 -15.56 35.09
C GLY A 37 17.54 -16.64 34.64
N LYS A 38 18.51 -16.16 33.92
CA LYS A 38 19.91 -16.54 33.75
C LYS A 38 20.33 -17.41 32.57
N SER A 39 21.20 -16.81 31.78
CA SER A 39 22.25 -17.31 30.87
C SER A 39 21.88 -17.94 29.51
N GLN A 40 20.84 -18.73 29.37
CA GLN A 40 20.32 -19.21 28.08
C GLN A 40 19.25 -18.31 27.45
N SER A 41 18.68 -17.44 28.26
CA SER A 41 17.66 -16.48 27.85
C SER A 41 18.13 -15.45 26.82
N ASN A 42 19.41 -15.16 26.73
CA ASN A 42 19.93 -14.06 25.92
C ASN A 42 19.84 -14.29 24.38
N LEU A 43 20.03 -15.52 23.94
CA LEU A 43 19.90 -15.87 22.51
C LEU A 43 18.44 -15.98 22.09
N TYR A 44 17.65 -16.58 22.92
CA TYR A 44 16.20 -16.70 22.82
C TYR A 44 15.53 -15.33 22.69
N ASN A 45 15.87 -14.45 23.60
CA ASN A 45 15.35 -13.10 23.63
C ASN A 45 15.73 -12.29 22.39
N TYR A 46 16.91 -12.50 21.80
CA TYR A 46 17.41 -11.73 20.67
C TYR A 46 16.58 -11.95 19.39
N GLU A 47 16.05 -13.13 19.13
CA GLU A 47 15.37 -13.43 17.87
C GLU A 47 13.91 -12.97 17.78
N ILE A 48 13.13 -13.07 18.85
CA ILE A 48 11.80 -12.44 18.81
C ILE A 48 11.92 -10.93 18.78
N LYS A 49 12.90 -10.38 19.53
CA LYS A 49 13.24 -8.98 19.39
C LYS A 49 13.43 -8.61 17.94
N SER A 50 14.32 -9.31 17.27
CA SER A 50 14.63 -9.07 15.86
C SER A 50 13.42 -9.24 14.96
N MET A 51 12.60 -10.28 15.17
CA MET A 51 11.44 -10.56 14.35
C MET A 51 10.28 -9.59 14.62
N VAL A 52 9.97 -9.33 15.89
CA VAL A 52 8.89 -8.38 16.26
C VAL A 52 9.31 -6.95 15.90
N CYS A 53 10.55 -6.58 16.15
CA CYS A 53 11.08 -5.28 15.74
C CYS A 53 11.11 -5.13 14.23
N GLY A 54 11.49 -6.17 13.49
CA GLY A 54 11.43 -6.17 12.04
C GLY A 54 10.01 -5.90 11.52
N LYS A 55 9.01 -6.56 12.11
CA LYS A 55 7.60 -6.32 11.75
C LYS A 55 7.12 -4.94 12.15
N LEU A 56 7.47 -4.46 13.34
CA LEU A 56 7.10 -3.11 13.78
C LEU A 56 7.77 -2.03 12.93
N LYS A 57 9.03 -2.20 12.55
CA LYS A 57 9.73 -1.29 11.63
C LYS A 57 9.09 -1.29 10.24
N LYS A 58 8.70 -2.45 9.71
CA LYS A 58 7.95 -2.53 8.45
C LYS A 58 6.57 -1.88 8.57
N PHE A 59 5.89 -2.09 9.67
CA PHE A 59 4.63 -1.42 9.98
C PHE A 59 4.80 0.10 10.02
N ALA A 60 5.82 0.59 10.74
CA ALA A 60 6.16 2.02 10.79
C ALA A 60 6.46 2.58 9.39
N GLN A 61 7.24 1.84 8.59
CA GLN A 61 7.55 2.22 7.22
C GLN A 61 6.28 2.31 6.37
N CYS A 62 5.41 1.30 6.43
CA CYS A 62 4.13 1.29 5.73
C CYS A 62 3.28 2.53 6.04
N PHE A 63 3.20 2.95 7.31
CA PHE A 63 2.47 4.16 7.68
C PHE A 63 3.19 5.44 7.24
N SER A 64 4.51 5.45 7.21
CA SER A 64 5.30 6.56 6.66
C SER A 64 5.07 6.72 5.15
N ASP A 65 5.03 5.61 4.43
CA ASP A 65 4.75 5.60 2.99
C ASP A 65 3.30 6.03 2.71
N LEU A 66 2.35 5.57 3.53
CA LEU A 66 0.97 6.02 3.49
C LEU A 66 0.84 7.54 3.70
N ASP A 67 1.56 8.13 4.67
CA ASP A 67 1.63 9.58 4.84
C ASP A 67 2.14 10.28 3.58
N SER A 68 3.18 9.74 2.96
CA SER A 68 3.73 10.25 1.69
C SER A 68 2.71 10.20 0.55
N TYR A 69 1.96 9.11 0.40
CA TYR A 69 0.88 9.00 -0.60
C TYR A 69 -0.25 9.99 -0.34
N ILE A 70 -0.66 10.18 0.92
CA ILE A 70 -1.66 11.16 1.30
C ILE A 70 -1.20 12.58 0.94
N GLN A 71 0.07 12.91 1.17
CA GLN A 71 0.63 14.22 0.82
C GLN A 71 0.76 14.42 -0.70
N MET A 72 1.19 13.40 -1.44
CA MET A 72 1.25 13.45 -2.91
C MET A 72 -0.12 13.63 -3.56
N ALA A 73 -1.17 13.16 -2.91
CA ALA A 73 -2.55 13.31 -3.37
C ALA A 73 -3.10 14.74 -3.25
N SER A 74 -2.30 15.70 -2.71
CA SER A 74 -2.71 17.09 -2.59
C SER A 74 -2.73 17.80 -3.95
N VAL A 75 -3.92 18.20 -4.30
CA VAL A 75 -4.34 19.30 -5.19
C VAL A 75 -3.45 19.62 -6.41
N SER A 76 -3.88 19.13 -7.56
CA SER A 76 -3.60 19.83 -8.81
C SER A 76 -4.39 21.15 -8.82
N GLN A 77 -3.69 22.27 -8.93
CA GLN A 77 -4.28 23.60 -9.08
C GLN A 77 -5.01 23.70 -10.43
N GLU A 78 -6.32 23.55 -10.42
CA GLU A 78 -7.19 23.75 -11.59
C GLU A 78 -7.86 25.14 -11.60
N THR A 79 -7.27 26.16 -11.00
CA THR A 79 -7.89 27.48 -10.86
C THR A 79 -8.11 28.23 -12.18
N GLU A 80 -7.31 28.00 -13.20
CA GLU A 80 -7.51 28.66 -14.51
C GLU A 80 -8.63 28.02 -15.33
N ASN A 81 -8.81 26.71 -15.26
CA ASN A 81 -9.90 25.99 -15.94
C ASN A 81 -11.28 26.41 -15.40
N ILE A 82 -11.38 26.67 -14.10
CA ILE A 82 -12.67 26.97 -13.47
C ILE A 82 -13.26 28.31 -13.91
N LYS A 83 -12.44 29.35 -14.11
CA LYS A 83 -12.88 30.64 -14.65
C LYS A 83 -13.50 30.46 -16.02
N PHE A 84 -12.88 29.63 -16.83
CA PHE A 84 -13.37 29.31 -18.17
C PHE A 84 -14.64 28.47 -18.12
N GLU A 85 -14.73 27.47 -17.24
CA GLU A 85 -15.95 26.64 -17.07
C GLU A 85 -17.16 27.47 -16.64
N ILE A 86 -17.00 28.36 -15.65
CA ILE A 86 -18.09 29.25 -15.21
C ILE A 86 -18.50 30.16 -16.32
N PHE A 87 -17.56 30.74 -17.03
CA PHE A 87 -17.83 31.58 -18.19
C PHE A 87 -18.57 30.80 -19.28
N ASP A 88 -18.14 29.60 -19.61
CA ASP A 88 -18.74 28.72 -20.62
C ASP A 88 -20.16 28.30 -20.22
N LYS A 89 -20.40 27.93 -18.95
CA LYS A 89 -21.73 27.63 -18.42
C LYS A 89 -22.68 28.82 -18.62
N CYS A 90 -22.24 30.05 -18.33
CA CYS A 90 -23.06 31.26 -18.51
C CYS A 90 -23.34 31.52 -19.99
N THR A 91 -22.34 31.35 -20.84
CA THR A 91 -22.45 31.64 -22.27
C THR A 91 -23.27 30.59 -23.02
N SER A 92 -23.09 29.32 -22.70
CA SER A 92 -23.87 28.24 -23.31
C SER A 92 -25.35 28.34 -22.96
N ASN A 93 -25.69 28.65 -21.73
CA ASN A 93 -27.09 28.70 -21.28
C ASN A 93 -27.81 29.95 -21.69
N VAL A 94 -27.14 31.11 -21.80
CA VAL A 94 -27.78 32.40 -22.09
C VAL A 94 -27.43 32.90 -23.48
N CYS A 95 -26.14 32.92 -23.86
CA CYS A 95 -25.69 33.46 -25.12
C CYS A 95 -26.02 32.54 -26.31
N GLY A 96 -25.96 31.23 -26.12
CA GLY A 96 -26.32 30.24 -27.15
C GLY A 96 -27.77 30.39 -27.68
N ARG A 97 -28.64 31.05 -26.91
CA ARG A 97 -30.06 31.35 -27.29
C ARG A 97 -30.29 32.85 -27.54
N CYS A 98 -29.23 33.62 -27.77
CA CYS A 98 -29.33 35.07 -27.94
C CYS A 98 -29.10 35.46 -29.39
N ASN A 99 -30.06 36.15 -30.00
CA ASN A 99 -30.01 36.62 -31.38
C ASN A 99 -28.86 37.64 -31.64
N ARG A 100 -28.26 38.20 -30.57
CA ARG A 100 -27.14 39.15 -30.63
C ARG A 100 -25.80 38.53 -30.33
N GLN A 101 -25.69 37.22 -30.23
CA GLN A 101 -24.46 36.55 -29.81
C GLN A 101 -23.25 36.98 -30.67
N GLY A 102 -23.32 36.89 -31.97
CA GLY A 102 -22.20 37.22 -32.86
C GLY A 102 -21.68 38.63 -32.67
N THR A 103 -22.56 39.64 -32.82
CA THR A 103 -22.16 41.05 -32.67
C THR A 103 -21.72 41.43 -31.24
N CYS A 104 -22.27 40.78 -30.22
CA CYS A 104 -21.87 41.01 -28.85
C CYS A 104 -20.49 40.44 -28.55
N TRP A 105 -20.16 39.28 -29.08
CA TRP A 105 -18.90 38.62 -28.83
C TRP A 105 -17.71 39.23 -29.57
N GLU A 106 -17.90 39.82 -30.74
CA GLU A 106 -16.84 40.52 -31.46
C GLU A 106 -16.23 41.68 -30.67
N GLY A 107 -17.04 42.38 -29.87
CA GLY A 107 -16.59 43.56 -29.09
C GLY A 107 -16.35 43.31 -27.60
N ASN A 108 -17.11 42.42 -26.98
CA ASN A 108 -17.22 42.36 -25.51
C ASN A 108 -16.73 41.04 -24.89
N TYR A 109 -16.23 40.07 -25.66
CA TYR A 109 -15.81 38.78 -25.13
C TYR A 109 -14.79 38.94 -23.98
N LYS A 110 -13.64 39.60 -24.25
CA LYS A 110 -12.54 39.78 -23.29
C LYS A 110 -12.96 40.52 -22.03
N THR A 111 -13.79 41.54 -22.17
CA THR A 111 -14.27 42.34 -21.04
C THR A 111 -15.27 41.57 -20.19
N THR A 112 -16.15 40.76 -20.80
CA THR A 112 -17.11 39.90 -20.09
C THR A 112 -16.38 38.75 -19.37
N TYR A 113 -15.40 38.12 -20.01
CA TYR A 113 -14.56 37.13 -19.37
C TYR A 113 -13.77 37.70 -18.19
N GLY A 114 -13.20 38.90 -18.35
CA GLY A 114 -12.50 39.61 -17.25
C GLY A 114 -13.42 39.93 -16.05
N LEU A 115 -14.67 40.23 -16.32
CA LEU A 115 -15.70 40.46 -15.29
C LEU A 115 -15.99 39.15 -14.50
N VAL A 116 -16.19 38.03 -15.19
CA VAL A 116 -16.35 36.72 -14.56
C VAL A 116 -15.13 36.33 -13.75
N SER A 117 -13.93 36.52 -14.30
CA SER A 117 -12.69 36.25 -13.60
C SER A 117 -12.59 36.99 -12.28
N GLN A 118 -12.95 38.30 -12.27
CA GLN A 118 -12.99 39.10 -11.03
C GLN A 118 -14.01 38.59 -10.02
N TRP A 119 -15.18 38.13 -10.47
CA TRP A 119 -16.21 37.58 -9.58
C TRP A 119 -15.83 36.23 -9.01
N VAL A 120 -15.15 35.37 -9.79
CA VAL A 120 -14.61 34.12 -9.31
C VAL A 120 -13.54 34.37 -8.26
N ASP A 121 -12.63 35.32 -8.51
CA ASP A 121 -11.57 35.68 -7.55
C ASP A 121 -12.13 36.28 -6.24
N LYS A 122 -13.26 36.97 -6.30
CA LYS A 122 -13.99 37.53 -5.15
C LYS A 122 -15.04 36.58 -4.55
N GLU A 123 -15.21 35.41 -5.16
CA GLU A 123 -16.27 34.44 -4.82
C GLU A 123 -17.68 35.07 -4.65
N SER A 124 -17.95 36.14 -5.38
CA SER A 124 -19.21 36.88 -5.28
C SER A 124 -19.50 37.71 -6.53
N VAL A 125 -20.78 37.76 -6.91
CA VAL A 125 -21.26 38.61 -8.01
C VAL A 125 -21.71 39.96 -7.44
N ASP A 126 -21.10 41.03 -7.92
CA ASP A 126 -21.48 42.38 -7.53
C ASP A 126 -22.64 42.91 -8.43
N PHE A 127 -23.85 42.81 -7.92
CA PHE A 127 -25.05 43.28 -8.63
C PHE A 127 -25.22 44.79 -8.64
N LYS A 128 -24.53 45.51 -7.75
CA LYS A 128 -24.70 46.96 -7.60
C LYS A 128 -23.77 47.78 -8.47
N ASN A 129 -22.57 47.25 -8.73
CA ASN A 129 -21.52 47.96 -9.47
C ASN A 129 -21.24 47.25 -10.81
N LEU A 130 -22.30 47.08 -11.62
CA LEU A 130 -22.14 46.51 -12.96
C LEU A 130 -21.57 47.54 -13.92
N PRO A 131 -20.62 47.18 -14.78
CA PRO A 131 -20.09 48.07 -15.80
C PRO A 131 -21.23 48.51 -16.77
N ASN A 132 -21.31 49.82 -17.06
CA ASN A 132 -22.32 50.35 -17.94
C ASN A 132 -22.33 49.73 -19.34
N TYR A 133 -21.12 49.34 -19.85
CA TYR A 133 -21.03 48.67 -21.15
C TYR A 133 -21.74 47.30 -21.14
N PHE A 134 -21.70 46.58 -20.04
CA PHE A 134 -22.30 45.25 -19.93
C PHE A 134 -23.85 45.38 -19.96
N ILE A 135 -24.38 46.32 -19.20
CA ILE A 135 -25.82 46.59 -19.15
C ILE A 135 -26.34 47.07 -20.51
N ALA A 136 -25.61 47.92 -21.21
CA ALA A 136 -25.98 48.49 -22.49
C ALA A 136 -25.88 47.49 -23.66
N SER A 137 -24.91 46.60 -23.65
CA SER A 137 -24.65 45.66 -24.73
C SER A 137 -25.44 44.34 -24.60
N CYS A 138 -25.67 43.85 -23.39
CA CYS A 138 -26.28 42.55 -23.12
C CYS A 138 -27.78 42.68 -22.90
N SER A 139 -28.62 42.28 -23.86
CA SER A 139 -30.07 42.28 -23.74
C SER A 139 -30.61 41.31 -22.68
N LYS A 140 -29.84 40.30 -22.33
CA LYS A 140 -30.19 39.26 -21.34
C LYS A 140 -29.31 39.33 -20.08
N TYR A 141 -28.79 40.51 -19.73
CA TYR A 141 -27.83 40.68 -18.64
C TYR A 141 -28.36 40.16 -17.30
N ARG A 142 -29.68 40.27 -17.01
CA ARG A 142 -30.28 39.78 -15.76
C ARG A 142 -30.26 38.26 -15.66
N GLU A 143 -30.58 37.57 -16.76
CA GLU A 143 -30.56 36.12 -16.85
C GLU A 143 -29.10 35.63 -16.74
N TRP A 144 -28.20 36.34 -17.42
CA TRP A 144 -26.76 36.03 -17.39
C TRP A 144 -26.15 36.19 -16.00
N LEU A 145 -26.52 37.25 -15.25
CA LEU A 145 -26.09 37.45 -13.87
C LEU A 145 -26.61 36.37 -12.92
N LEU A 146 -27.83 35.88 -13.14
CA LEU A 146 -28.39 34.80 -12.32
C LEU A 146 -27.60 33.49 -12.51
N TRP A 147 -27.27 33.17 -13.76
CA TRP A 147 -26.44 32.03 -14.07
C TRP A 147 -25.03 32.19 -13.50
N ALA A 148 -24.41 33.36 -13.63
CA ALA A 148 -23.11 33.65 -13.05
C ALA A 148 -23.12 33.48 -11.53
N LYS A 149 -24.15 34.03 -10.87
CA LYS A 149 -24.29 33.87 -9.42
C LYS A 149 -24.42 32.42 -9.02
N ASN A 150 -25.33 31.67 -9.63
CA ASN A 150 -25.54 30.27 -9.31
C ASN A 150 -24.28 29.43 -9.53
N SER A 151 -23.55 29.67 -10.63
CA SER A 151 -22.31 28.96 -10.92
C SER A 151 -21.17 29.32 -9.96
N ILE A 152 -21.10 30.59 -9.49
CA ILE A 152 -20.12 31.02 -8.50
C ILE A 152 -20.48 30.48 -7.10
N ASP A 153 -21.76 30.47 -6.74
CA ASP A 153 -22.21 29.89 -5.47
C ASP A 153 -21.96 28.38 -5.43
N GLU A 154 -22.20 27.68 -6.56
CA GLU A 154 -21.86 26.25 -6.72
C GLU A 154 -20.33 26.02 -6.56
N TYR A 155 -19.53 26.86 -7.21
CA TYR A 155 -18.08 26.82 -7.12
C TYR A 155 -17.59 27.08 -5.68
N LYS A 156 -18.14 28.10 -5.04
CA LYS A 156 -17.83 28.42 -3.63
C LYS A 156 -18.13 27.25 -2.70
N PHE A 157 -19.30 26.62 -2.87
CA PHE A 157 -19.66 25.43 -2.10
C PHE A 157 -18.68 24.28 -2.35
N LYS A 158 -18.33 24.04 -3.63
CA LYS A 158 -17.33 23.03 -4.01
C LYS A 158 -15.96 23.32 -3.37
N ASN A 159 -15.51 24.58 -3.37
CA ASN A 159 -14.26 24.99 -2.72
C ASN A 159 -14.27 24.76 -1.21
N ILE A 160 -15.37 25.08 -0.54
CA ILE A 160 -15.52 24.81 0.89
C ILE A 160 -15.38 23.31 1.17
N CYS A 161 -16.05 22.48 0.38
CA CYS A 161 -15.94 21.03 0.51
C CYS A 161 -14.51 20.53 0.24
N ILE A 162 -13.83 21.08 -0.76
CA ILE A 162 -12.44 20.74 -1.08
C ILE A 162 -11.49 21.16 0.06
N SER A 163 -11.65 22.38 0.59
CA SER A 163 -10.81 22.86 1.69
C SER A 163 -11.03 22.06 2.97
N GLN A 164 -12.26 21.69 3.30
CA GLN A 164 -12.54 20.79 4.42
C GLN A 164 -11.93 19.41 4.21
N LYS A 165 -12.03 18.86 2.99
CA LYS A 165 -11.41 17.58 2.64
C LYS A 165 -9.90 17.64 2.78
N GLU A 166 -9.27 18.75 2.41
CA GLU A 166 -7.83 18.96 2.56
C GLU A 166 -7.41 19.08 4.03
N GLU A 167 -8.19 19.79 4.84
CA GLU A 167 -7.99 19.88 6.27
C GLU A 167 -8.07 18.49 6.94
N TYR A 168 -9.08 17.68 6.61
CA TYR A 168 -9.18 16.30 7.09
C TYR A 168 -8.00 15.44 6.64
N ARG A 169 -7.52 15.62 5.42
CA ARG A 169 -6.36 14.91 4.89
C ARG A 169 -5.09 15.25 5.65
N GLN A 170 -4.85 16.54 5.95
CA GLN A 170 -3.71 16.98 6.74
C GLN A 170 -3.75 16.43 8.16
N LEU A 171 -4.92 16.44 8.80
CA LEU A 171 -5.12 15.84 10.11
C LEU A 171 -4.83 14.33 10.07
N LEU A 172 -5.33 13.62 9.06
CA LEU A 172 -5.09 12.19 8.89
C LEU A 172 -3.59 11.90 8.69
N SER A 173 -2.90 12.70 7.87
CA SER A 173 -1.45 12.63 7.67
C SER A 173 -0.69 12.75 8.99
N VAL A 174 -1.04 13.71 9.84
CA VAL A 174 -0.43 13.88 11.17
C VAL A 174 -0.66 12.67 12.06
N TYR A 175 -1.88 12.11 12.09
CA TYR A 175 -2.18 10.92 12.89
C TYR A 175 -1.40 9.70 12.41
N ILE A 176 -1.36 9.46 11.11
CA ILE A 176 -0.63 8.34 10.50
C ILE A 176 0.86 8.43 10.80
N ARG A 177 1.45 9.62 10.66
CA ARG A 177 2.85 9.85 11.01
C ARG A 177 3.14 9.58 12.48
N ASN A 178 2.26 10.00 13.38
CA ASN A 178 2.38 9.70 14.81
C ASN A 178 2.32 8.20 15.10
N VAL A 179 1.46 7.46 14.39
CA VAL A 179 1.38 5.98 14.50
C VAL A 179 2.69 5.34 14.02
N ALA A 180 3.23 5.78 12.89
CA ALA A 180 4.52 5.31 12.38
C ALA A 180 5.65 5.54 13.39
N GLN A 181 5.77 6.76 13.94
CA GLN A 181 6.78 7.10 14.94
C GLN A 181 6.63 6.28 16.23
N ARG A 182 5.39 6.03 16.66
CA ARG A 182 5.14 5.21 17.85
C ARG A 182 5.48 3.74 17.62
N ALA A 183 5.15 3.20 16.46
CA ALA A 183 5.52 1.84 16.10
C ALA A 183 7.05 1.67 16.05
N GLU A 184 7.76 2.66 15.52
CA GLU A 184 9.22 2.68 15.49
C GLU A 184 9.84 2.79 16.90
N SER A 185 9.26 3.63 17.76
CA SER A 185 9.66 3.72 19.17
C SER A 185 9.46 2.40 19.90
N ILE A 186 8.27 1.79 19.75
CA ILE A 186 7.97 0.48 20.34
C ILE A 186 8.92 -0.60 19.79
N ALA A 187 9.23 -0.58 18.48
CA ALA A 187 10.21 -1.50 17.90
C ALA A 187 11.58 -1.34 18.56
N SER A 188 11.99 -0.13 18.82
CA SER A 188 13.25 0.18 19.49
C SER A 188 13.24 -0.27 20.97
N GLU A 189 12.10 -0.21 21.64
CA GLU A 189 11.91 -0.66 23.03
C GLU A 189 11.83 -2.18 23.13
N ILE A 190 11.17 -2.83 22.17
CA ILE A 190 10.97 -4.28 22.10
C ILE A 190 12.18 -5.00 21.45
N GLU A 191 13.20 -4.32 20.97
CA GLU A 191 14.37 -5.01 20.44
C GLU A 191 14.98 -6.02 21.44
N MET A 192 14.12 -6.76 22.19
CA MET A 192 14.48 -7.64 23.28
C MET A 192 13.46 -8.69 23.71
N GLU A 193 13.04 -9.83 23.05
CA GLU A 193 12.51 -11.10 23.68
C GLU A 193 11.60 -12.05 22.85
N THR A 194 11.80 -13.43 22.64
CA THR A 194 10.97 -14.47 21.97
C THR A 194 11.04 -15.96 22.07
N ASP A 195 10.24 -16.73 21.24
CA ASP A 195 9.82 -18.15 21.39
C ASP A 195 10.63 -19.17 20.54
N ILE A 196 11.40 -20.04 21.15
CA ILE A 196 12.31 -21.00 20.50
C ILE A 196 12.09 -22.41 21.10
N ASP A 197 12.32 -23.43 20.29
CA ASP A 197 12.48 -24.80 20.76
C ASP A 197 13.85 -24.93 21.47
N ILE A 198 13.83 -24.62 22.78
CA ILE A 198 15.03 -24.57 23.62
C ILE A 198 15.70 -25.95 23.70
N GLU A 199 14.91 -27.01 23.85
CA GLU A 199 15.42 -28.36 24.01
C GLU A 199 16.18 -28.79 22.75
N LEU A 200 15.59 -28.57 21.59
CA LEU A 200 16.19 -28.89 20.30
C LEU A 200 17.42 -28.00 20.05
N SER A 201 17.33 -26.72 20.36
CA SER A 201 18.44 -25.77 20.21
C SER A 201 19.65 -26.18 21.03
N GLU A 202 19.45 -26.53 22.32
CA GLU A 202 20.52 -27.03 23.17
C GLU A 202 21.12 -28.36 22.65
N LYS A 203 20.27 -29.27 22.23
CA LYS A 203 20.71 -30.57 21.71
C LYS A 203 21.59 -30.41 20.48
N ILE A 204 21.23 -29.53 19.58
CA ILE A 204 22.02 -29.23 18.39
C ILE A 204 23.29 -28.48 18.78
N TYR A 205 23.21 -27.48 19.67
CA TYR A 205 24.37 -26.73 20.12
C TYR A 205 25.46 -27.62 20.71
N ARG A 206 25.09 -28.55 21.59
CA ARG A 206 26.06 -29.52 22.18
C ARG A 206 26.80 -30.35 21.13
N LYS A 207 26.18 -30.60 19.97
CA LYS A 207 26.77 -31.36 18.87
C LYS A 207 27.56 -30.49 17.89
N THR A 208 27.37 -29.18 17.88
CA THR A 208 28.00 -28.27 16.92
C THR A 208 28.96 -27.26 17.53
N ALA A 209 28.98 -27.11 18.86
CA ALA A 209 29.83 -26.14 19.56
C ALA A 209 31.35 -26.29 19.21
N TYR A 210 31.85 -27.52 19.05
CA TYR A 210 33.24 -27.75 18.67
C TYR A 210 33.56 -27.35 17.22
N MET A 211 32.57 -27.02 16.41
CA MET A 211 32.71 -26.55 15.02
C MET A 211 32.70 -25.01 14.91
N GLY A 212 32.88 -24.30 16.02
CA GLY A 212 32.85 -22.83 16.03
C GLY A 212 31.47 -22.20 16.16
N VAL A 213 30.45 -23.02 16.44
CA VAL A 213 29.09 -22.51 16.74
C VAL A 213 29.08 -21.91 18.15
N LYS A 214 28.79 -20.62 18.25
CA LYS A 214 28.66 -19.89 19.52
C LYS A 214 27.24 -19.99 20.10
N GLY A 215 26.26 -20.21 19.24
CA GLY A 215 24.88 -20.37 19.62
C GLY A 215 24.02 -20.82 18.45
N ILE A 216 22.93 -21.49 18.76
CA ILE A 216 21.94 -21.90 17.77
C ILE A 216 20.54 -21.76 18.38
N THR A 217 19.62 -21.30 17.55
CA THR A 217 18.22 -21.21 17.89
C THR A 217 17.39 -21.89 16.82
N VAL A 218 16.42 -22.65 17.24
CA VAL A 218 15.48 -23.35 16.36
C VAL A 218 14.08 -22.90 16.71
N SER A 219 13.38 -22.29 15.76
CA SER A 219 11.98 -22.00 15.90
C SER A 219 11.16 -22.82 14.90
N LYS A 220 10.12 -23.48 15.39
CA LYS A 220 9.18 -24.26 14.58
C LYS A 220 7.82 -23.58 14.63
N GLY A 221 7.33 -23.13 13.47
CA GLY A 221 6.01 -22.55 13.32
C GLY A 221 5.18 -23.29 12.28
N GLU A 222 3.94 -22.84 12.08
CA GLU A 222 3.02 -23.39 11.07
C GLU A 222 3.59 -23.33 9.65
N LYS A 223 4.60 -22.50 9.43
CA LYS A 223 5.16 -22.17 8.11
C LYS A 223 6.59 -22.68 7.91
N GLY A 224 6.98 -23.72 8.64
CA GLY A 224 8.29 -24.36 8.50
C GLY A 224 9.23 -24.11 9.67
N CYS A 225 10.44 -24.61 9.50
CA CYS A 225 11.51 -24.53 10.49
C CYS A 225 12.50 -23.43 10.13
N ILE A 226 12.80 -22.57 11.09
CA ILE A 226 13.82 -21.52 10.98
C ILE A 226 14.92 -21.81 11.98
N LEU A 227 16.15 -21.85 11.52
CA LEU A 227 17.33 -21.97 12.36
C LEU A 227 18.20 -20.74 12.21
N ARG A 228 18.66 -20.20 13.32
CA ARG A 228 19.73 -19.20 13.34
C ARG A 228 20.94 -19.71 14.08
N ILE A 229 22.09 -19.53 13.46
CA ILE A 229 23.36 -20.01 13.96
C ILE A 229 24.28 -18.82 14.12
N LEU A 230 24.86 -18.68 15.30
CA LEU A 230 25.95 -17.74 15.54
C LEU A 230 27.29 -18.50 15.39
N LEU A 231 28.07 -18.05 14.44
CA LEU A 231 29.37 -18.60 14.14
C LEU A 231 30.47 -17.64 14.59
N SER A 232 31.58 -18.20 15.07
CA SER A 232 32.79 -17.42 15.30
C SER A 232 33.36 -16.94 13.96
N LYS A 233 33.95 -15.75 13.91
CA LYS A 233 34.53 -15.12 12.70
C LYS A 233 35.55 -16.00 11.99
N GLU A 234 36.24 -16.85 12.73
CA GLU A 234 37.22 -17.79 12.19
C GLU A 234 36.57 -18.95 11.43
N HIS A 235 35.27 -19.16 11.59
CA HIS A 235 34.49 -20.24 11.02
C HIS A 235 33.36 -19.64 10.16
N SER A 236 33.69 -19.19 8.94
CA SER A 236 32.63 -18.73 8.00
C SER A 236 31.70 -19.89 7.64
N TRP A 237 30.48 -19.56 7.22
CA TRP A 237 29.49 -20.57 6.81
C TRP A 237 30.05 -21.51 5.74
N ASP A 238 30.73 -20.97 4.73
CA ASP A 238 31.31 -21.76 3.63
C ASP A 238 32.28 -22.85 4.09
N ILE A 239 32.97 -22.62 5.21
CA ILE A 239 33.89 -23.62 5.80
C ILE A 239 33.12 -24.68 6.59
N CYS A 240 32.02 -24.26 7.24
CA CYS A 240 31.28 -25.10 8.16
C CYS A 240 30.10 -25.82 7.53
N GLU A 241 29.59 -25.32 6.40
CA GLU A 241 28.36 -25.80 5.74
C GLU A 241 28.39 -27.32 5.54
N GLY A 242 29.43 -27.84 4.94
CA GLY A 242 29.56 -29.29 4.65
C GLY A 242 29.51 -30.20 5.87
N ARG A 243 29.73 -29.65 7.07
CA ARG A 243 29.72 -30.42 8.33
C ARG A 243 28.49 -30.17 9.18
N ILE A 244 28.07 -28.90 9.23
CA ILE A 244 26.94 -28.46 10.09
C ILE A 244 25.63 -28.79 9.43
N LEU A 245 25.44 -28.52 8.13
CA LEU A 245 24.17 -28.68 7.42
C LEU A 245 23.62 -30.12 7.46
N PRO A 246 24.44 -31.20 7.26
CA PRO A 246 23.92 -32.56 7.38
C PRO A 246 23.43 -32.89 8.79
N LEU A 247 24.16 -32.44 9.83
CA LEU A 247 23.71 -32.64 11.22
C LEU A 247 22.41 -31.91 11.51
N LEU A 248 22.28 -30.66 11.04
CA LEU A 248 21.05 -29.90 11.23
C LEU A 248 19.85 -30.59 10.56
N LYS A 249 20.02 -31.07 9.32
CA LYS A 249 19.01 -31.83 8.60
C LYS A 249 18.56 -33.08 9.35
N GLU A 250 19.49 -33.77 9.96
CA GLU A 250 19.19 -34.96 10.77
C GLU A 250 18.35 -34.63 12.00
N PHE A 251 18.68 -33.53 12.70
CA PHE A 251 17.94 -33.11 13.91
C PHE A 251 16.56 -32.50 13.61
N VAL A 252 16.46 -31.73 12.54
CA VAL A 252 15.24 -31.02 12.18
C VAL A 252 14.29 -31.92 11.37
N GLY A 253 14.83 -32.89 10.63
CA GLY A 253 14.06 -33.84 9.83
C GLY A 253 13.50 -33.28 8.52
N VAL A 254 13.94 -32.09 8.09
CA VAL A 254 13.59 -31.44 6.83
C VAL A 254 14.79 -30.89 6.10
N ASN A 255 14.67 -30.70 4.80
CA ASN A 255 15.68 -29.97 4.06
C ASN A 255 15.68 -28.49 4.46
N ILE A 256 16.87 -27.95 4.69
CA ILE A 256 17.08 -26.55 5.06
C ILE A 256 18.08 -25.91 4.11
N VAL A 257 17.87 -24.63 3.82
CA VAL A 257 18.70 -23.79 2.94
C VAL A 257 19.07 -22.48 3.62
N LYS A 258 20.25 -21.94 3.30
CA LYS A 258 20.69 -20.63 3.80
C LYS A 258 19.91 -19.53 3.06
N THR A 259 19.36 -18.60 3.83
CA THR A 259 18.67 -17.41 3.28
C THR A 259 19.40 -16.12 3.59
N GLU A 260 20.08 -16.05 4.73
CA GLU A 260 20.74 -14.82 5.15
C GLU A 260 22.07 -15.12 5.85
N GLU A 261 23.05 -14.26 5.66
CA GLU A 261 24.31 -14.25 6.40
C GLU A 261 24.68 -12.81 6.70
N ARG A 262 24.86 -12.47 7.97
CA ARG A 262 25.20 -11.10 8.39
C ARG A 262 26.22 -11.11 9.53
N LEU A 263 27.06 -10.08 9.54
CA LEU A 263 27.97 -9.83 10.65
C LEU A 263 27.18 -9.16 11.79
N VAL A 264 27.17 -9.78 12.97
CA VAL A 264 26.47 -9.26 14.16
C VAL A 264 27.39 -8.34 14.95
N ASP A 265 28.62 -8.77 15.12
CA ASP A 265 29.70 -8.01 15.76
C ASP A 265 31.05 -8.37 15.12
N ASP A 266 32.15 -7.71 15.55
CA ASP A 266 33.50 -7.90 14.99
C ASP A 266 33.98 -9.35 15.01
N ASN A 267 33.33 -10.23 15.75
CA ASN A 267 33.78 -11.60 15.98
C ASN A 267 32.68 -12.66 15.82
N THR A 268 31.51 -12.29 15.28
CA THR A 268 30.37 -13.22 15.20
C THR A 268 29.56 -13.01 13.94
N TRP A 269 29.37 -14.08 13.17
CA TRP A 269 28.43 -14.15 12.05
C TRP A 269 27.12 -14.76 12.52
N SER A 270 26.00 -14.22 12.02
CA SER A 270 24.68 -14.84 12.12
C SER A 270 24.28 -15.39 10.76
N VAL A 271 23.95 -16.67 10.73
CA VAL A 271 23.49 -17.38 9.53
C VAL A 271 22.05 -17.85 9.78
N THR A 272 21.15 -17.45 8.91
CA THR A 272 19.74 -17.87 8.95
C THR A 272 19.50 -18.97 7.92
N LEU A 273 18.97 -20.09 8.39
CA LEU A 273 18.55 -21.22 7.56
C LEU A 273 17.04 -21.40 7.69
N VAL A 274 16.39 -21.68 6.59
CA VAL A 274 14.95 -21.97 6.55
C VAL A 274 14.69 -23.33 5.92
N GLU A 275 13.53 -23.89 6.18
CA GLU A 275 13.07 -25.07 5.44
C GLU A 275 13.06 -24.79 3.93
N GLU A 276 13.54 -25.75 3.14
CA GLU A 276 13.58 -25.58 1.68
C GLU A 276 12.15 -25.59 1.10
N PRO A 277 11.73 -24.52 0.42
CA PRO A 277 10.41 -24.48 -0.22
C PRO A 277 10.26 -25.57 -1.30
N LYS A 278 9.07 -26.17 -1.40
CA LYS A 278 8.78 -27.21 -2.41
C LYS A 278 8.66 -26.63 -3.82
N LEU A 279 8.27 -25.37 -3.92
CA LEU A 279 8.09 -24.65 -5.18
C LEU A 279 9.11 -23.52 -5.28
N ARG A 280 9.65 -23.36 -6.48
CA ARG A 280 10.43 -22.19 -6.89
C ARG A 280 9.64 -21.47 -7.94
N ILE A 281 9.39 -20.18 -7.74
CA ILE A 281 8.59 -19.33 -8.63
C ILE A 281 9.54 -18.42 -9.40
N SER A 282 9.30 -18.28 -10.69
CA SER A 282 9.98 -17.31 -11.55
C SER A 282 8.91 -16.49 -12.25
N ALA A 283 8.99 -15.17 -12.16
CA ALA A 283 8.05 -14.25 -12.77
C ALA A 283 8.75 -13.38 -13.82
N TYR A 284 8.05 -13.08 -14.88
CA TYR A 284 8.52 -12.22 -15.97
C TYR A 284 7.40 -11.28 -16.38
N CYS A 285 7.74 -10.04 -16.68
CA CYS A 285 6.80 -9.06 -17.20
C CYS A 285 7.34 -8.40 -18.45
N CYS A 286 6.44 -8.05 -19.35
CA CYS A 286 6.72 -7.23 -20.50
C CYS A 286 5.72 -6.08 -20.52
N SER A 287 6.19 -4.84 -20.41
CA SER A 287 5.35 -3.65 -20.50
C SER A 287 5.78 -2.78 -21.68
N LYS A 288 4.82 -2.12 -22.32
CA LYS A 288 5.07 -1.24 -23.46
C LYS A 288 4.23 0.02 -23.35
N PRO A 289 4.86 1.21 -23.31
CA PRO A 289 4.12 2.45 -23.31
C PRO A 289 3.30 2.60 -24.60
N LYS A 290 2.18 3.31 -24.52
CA LYS A 290 1.37 3.68 -25.67
C LYS A 290 2.17 4.59 -26.62
N ASN A 291 1.90 4.53 -27.92
CA ASN A 291 2.73 5.15 -28.99
C ASN A 291 3.06 6.64 -28.84
N SER A 292 2.37 7.38 -27.98
CA SER A 292 2.60 8.81 -27.69
C SER A 292 3.21 9.08 -26.32
N GLU A 293 3.48 8.04 -25.53
CA GLU A 293 3.90 8.16 -24.13
C GLU A 293 5.28 7.55 -23.91
N ASN A 294 5.99 8.07 -22.91
CA ASN A 294 7.29 7.53 -22.49
C ASN A 294 7.19 6.57 -21.29
N ILE A 295 6.02 6.51 -20.65
CA ILE A 295 5.77 5.73 -19.43
C ILE A 295 4.52 4.87 -19.67
N CYS A 296 4.59 3.60 -19.25
CA CYS A 296 3.44 2.70 -19.24
C CYS A 296 2.47 3.10 -18.13
N GLY A 297 1.16 2.96 -18.37
CA GLY A 297 0.13 3.13 -17.36
C GLY A 297 0.03 1.95 -16.39
N ASP A 298 0.59 0.79 -16.76
CA ASP A 298 0.55 -0.43 -16.00
C ASP A 298 1.76 -0.53 -15.07
N SER A 299 1.56 -1.10 -13.89
CA SER A 299 2.61 -1.37 -12.92
C SER A 299 2.49 -2.78 -12.38
N PHE A 300 3.61 -3.36 -11.97
CA PHE A 300 3.67 -4.72 -11.45
C PHE A 300 4.70 -4.85 -10.34
N ILE A 301 4.47 -5.80 -9.43
CA ILE A 301 5.43 -6.20 -8.41
C ILE A 301 5.49 -7.73 -8.34
N PHE A 302 6.72 -8.24 -8.26
CA PHE A 302 7.02 -9.65 -8.03
C PHE A 302 8.01 -9.74 -6.89
N THR A 303 7.58 -10.29 -5.75
CA THR A 303 8.41 -10.28 -4.55
C THR A 303 8.20 -11.50 -3.66
N ASP A 304 9.26 -11.92 -3.00
CA ASP A 304 9.20 -12.88 -1.91
C ASP A 304 8.65 -12.21 -0.65
N LEU A 305 7.54 -12.72 -0.15
CA LEU A 305 6.99 -12.32 1.14
C LEU A 305 7.63 -13.15 2.27
N GLU A 306 7.56 -12.62 3.47
CA GLU A 306 7.90 -13.40 4.65
C GLU A 306 7.06 -14.68 4.73
N ASN A 307 7.57 -15.69 5.41
CA ASN A 307 6.91 -16.99 5.59
C ASN A 307 6.77 -17.85 4.32
N GLY A 308 7.63 -17.67 3.33
CA GLY A 308 7.69 -18.52 2.15
C GLY A 308 6.54 -18.35 1.16
N ARG A 309 5.85 -17.22 1.20
CA ARG A 309 4.89 -16.82 0.17
C ARG A 309 5.57 -16.00 -0.92
N TYR A 310 5.02 -16.02 -2.10
CA TYR A 310 5.43 -15.20 -3.23
C TYR A 310 4.25 -14.39 -3.72
N LEU A 311 4.45 -13.09 -3.89
CA LEU A 311 3.45 -12.14 -4.37
C LEU A 311 3.74 -11.78 -5.82
N LEU A 312 2.69 -11.86 -6.63
CA LEU A 312 2.60 -11.27 -7.95
C LEU A 312 1.43 -10.28 -7.90
N ALA A 313 1.67 -9.04 -8.26
CA ALA A 313 0.62 -8.03 -8.36
C ALA A 313 0.78 -7.22 -9.63
N LEU A 314 -0.32 -7.02 -10.34
CA LEU A 314 -0.42 -6.23 -11.54
C LEU A 314 -1.55 -5.20 -11.37
N ALA A 315 -1.32 -3.99 -11.82
CA ALA A 315 -2.32 -2.92 -11.85
C ALA A 315 -2.28 -2.19 -13.19
N ASP A 316 -3.45 -1.94 -13.76
CA ASP A 316 -3.64 -1.09 -14.91
C ASP A 316 -4.30 0.23 -14.46
N GLY A 317 -3.56 1.33 -14.59
CA GLY A 317 -4.01 2.68 -14.23
C GLY A 317 -4.88 3.28 -15.32
N MET A 318 -5.93 3.99 -14.92
CA MET A 318 -6.82 4.63 -15.87
C MET A 318 -6.11 5.67 -16.74
N GLY A 319 -6.21 5.50 -18.05
CA GLY A 319 -5.64 6.42 -19.02
C GLY A 319 -4.28 5.99 -19.54
N SER A 320 -3.33 6.92 -19.68
CA SER A 320 -1.98 6.63 -20.19
C SER A 320 -0.97 7.63 -19.63
N GLY A 321 0.31 7.28 -19.74
CA GLY A 321 1.41 8.14 -19.36
C GLY A 321 1.69 8.22 -17.86
N LYS A 322 2.40 9.26 -17.45
CA LYS A 322 2.98 9.38 -16.12
C LYS A 322 1.95 9.29 -14.98
N ARG A 323 0.78 9.89 -15.15
CA ARG A 323 -0.24 9.90 -14.08
C ARG A 323 -0.80 8.49 -13.85
N ALA A 324 -1.23 7.81 -14.91
CA ALA A 324 -1.73 6.44 -14.82
C ALA A 324 -0.68 5.49 -14.22
N GLY A 325 0.59 5.59 -14.68
CA GLY A 325 1.68 4.80 -14.12
C GLY A 325 1.98 5.09 -12.65
N MET A 326 1.85 6.33 -12.19
CA MET A 326 2.00 6.64 -10.75
C MET A 326 0.85 6.08 -9.91
N GLU A 327 -0.37 6.09 -10.43
CA GLU A 327 -1.55 5.57 -9.72
C GLU A 327 -1.52 4.05 -9.63
N SER A 328 -1.19 3.36 -10.71
CA SER A 328 -1.04 1.89 -10.71
C SER A 328 0.14 1.43 -9.85
N ALA A 329 1.29 2.12 -9.92
CA ALA A 329 2.44 1.83 -9.07
C ALA A 329 2.09 1.98 -7.58
N ALA A 330 1.45 3.08 -7.21
CA ALA A 330 1.04 3.31 -5.83
C ALA A 330 0.10 2.19 -5.32
N ALA A 331 -0.82 1.69 -6.15
CA ALA A 331 -1.73 0.63 -5.77
C ALA A 331 -1.02 -0.70 -5.47
N VAL A 332 -0.08 -1.13 -6.33
CA VAL A 332 0.65 -2.39 -6.12
C VAL A 332 1.68 -2.27 -5.00
N GLU A 333 2.38 -1.14 -4.89
CA GLU A 333 3.34 -0.86 -3.81
C GLU A 333 2.65 -0.84 -2.44
N MET A 334 1.52 -0.13 -2.32
CA MET A 334 0.74 -0.13 -1.07
C MET A 334 0.27 -1.53 -0.70
N TYR A 335 -0.16 -2.35 -1.67
CA TYR A 335 -0.60 -3.71 -1.37
C TYR A 335 0.56 -4.59 -0.88
N GLU A 336 1.75 -4.45 -1.50
CA GLU A 336 2.96 -5.12 -1.03
C GLU A 336 3.29 -4.71 0.40
N ASP A 337 3.36 -3.40 0.68
CA ASP A 337 3.72 -2.84 1.98
C ASP A 337 2.75 -3.30 3.07
N PHE A 338 1.45 -3.20 2.84
CA PHE A 338 0.43 -3.68 3.77
C PHE A 338 0.54 -5.18 4.03
N THR A 339 0.77 -5.97 2.97
CA THR A 339 0.94 -7.42 3.09
C THR A 339 2.22 -7.77 3.87
N GLN A 340 3.32 -7.08 3.63
CA GLN A 340 4.57 -7.25 4.37
C GLN A 340 4.44 -6.81 5.83
N ALA A 341 3.69 -5.74 6.09
CA ALA A 341 3.37 -5.28 7.44
C ALA A 341 2.41 -6.22 8.19
N GLY A 342 1.81 -7.20 7.51
CA GLY A 342 0.93 -8.21 8.08
C GLY A 342 -0.54 -7.79 8.19
N PHE A 343 -0.96 -6.80 7.43
CA PHE A 343 -2.39 -6.45 7.32
C PHE A 343 -3.20 -7.61 6.77
N PHE A 344 -4.45 -7.72 7.19
CA PHE A 344 -5.38 -8.60 6.53
C PHE A 344 -5.67 -8.08 5.12
N ARG A 345 -5.82 -9.02 4.20
CA ARG A 345 -6.11 -8.75 2.80
C ARG A 345 -7.22 -7.72 2.59
N ASP A 346 -8.36 -7.94 3.27
CA ASP A 346 -9.56 -7.13 3.07
C ASP A 346 -9.34 -5.69 3.57
N ASP A 347 -8.66 -5.53 4.71
CA ASP A 347 -8.30 -4.21 5.25
C ASP A 347 -7.33 -3.46 4.33
N ALA A 348 -6.32 -4.16 3.78
CA ALA A 348 -5.38 -3.58 2.82
C ALA A 348 -6.09 -3.07 1.56
N LEU A 349 -7.00 -3.87 1.00
CA LEU A 349 -7.77 -3.50 -0.18
C LEU A 349 -8.72 -2.33 0.08
N GLU A 350 -9.35 -2.29 1.25
CA GLU A 350 -10.25 -1.19 1.64
C GLU A 350 -9.50 0.13 1.82
N LEU A 351 -8.30 0.10 2.42
CA LEU A 351 -7.41 1.26 2.54
C LEU A 351 -6.97 1.77 1.16
N ILE A 352 -6.51 0.88 0.28
CA ILE A 352 -6.12 1.25 -1.08
C ILE A 352 -7.29 1.88 -1.83
N ASN A 353 -8.48 1.27 -1.76
CA ASN A 353 -9.69 1.80 -2.39
C ASN A 353 -10.01 3.22 -1.88
N SER A 354 -9.97 3.45 -0.58
CA SER A 354 -10.25 4.74 0.02
C SER A 354 -9.27 5.82 -0.42
N LEU A 355 -7.99 5.47 -0.60
CA LEU A 355 -6.96 6.39 -1.05
C LEU A 355 -7.06 6.70 -2.55
N VAL A 356 -7.44 5.72 -3.36
CA VAL A 356 -7.63 5.91 -4.80
C VAL A 356 -8.92 6.68 -5.08
N SER A 357 -10.05 6.34 -4.44
CA SER A 357 -11.34 7.02 -4.62
C SER A 357 -11.34 8.49 -4.21
N GLY A 358 -10.42 8.91 -3.36
CA GLY A 358 -10.26 10.29 -2.94
C GLY A 358 -9.73 11.24 -4.02
N LYS A 359 -9.23 10.74 -5.16
CA LYS A 359 -8.73 11.53 -6.28
C LYS A 359 -9.81 11.65 -7.35
N ASN A 360 -9.96 12.84 -7.94
CA ASN A 360 -10.93 13.10 -9.01
C ASN A 360 -10.71 12.08 -10.16
N GLU A 361 -11.69 11.17 -10.33
CA GLU A 361 -11.76 10.20 -11.44
C GLU A 361 -10.54 9.27 -11.61
N SER A 362 -9.81 9.01 -10.53
CA SER A 362 -8.70 8.04 -10.55
C SER A 362 -9.23 6.66 -10.14
N PHE A 363 -8.98 5.67 -10.96
CA PHE A 363 -9.22 4.26 -10.62
C PHE A 363 -8.19 3.36 -11.30
N SER A 364 -7.95 2.22 -10.70
CA SER A 364 -6.99 1.24 -11.18
C SER A 364 -7.57 -0.16 -11.05
N THR A 365 -7.19 -1.05 -11.94
CA THR A 365 -7.44 -2.48 -11.75
C THR A 365 -6.40 -3.05 -10.80
N LEU A 366 -6.73 -4.15 -10.13
CA LEU A 366 -5.77 -4.93 -9.37
C LEU A 366 -5.95 -6.41 -9.67
N ASP A 367 -4.88 -7.06 -10.07
CA ASP A 367 -4.75 -8.50 -10.22
C ASP A 367 -3.63 -8.99 -9.32
N ILE A 368 -3.96 -9.78 -8.32
CA ILE A 368 -3.03 -10.17 -7.28
C ILE A 368 -3.04 -11.68 -7.16
N CYS A 369 -1.88 -12.29 -7.19
CA CYS A 369 -1.68 -13.70 -6.89
C CYS A 369 -0.68 -13.86 -5.75
N THR A 370 -1.06 -14.61 -4.73
CA THR A 370 -0.17 -14.96 -3.62
C THR A 370 -0.04 -16.47 -3.55
N VAL A 371 1.19 -16.98 -3.71
CA VAL A 371 1.47 -18.41 -3.71
C VAL A 371 2.29 -18.80 -2.48
N ASP A 372 1.80 -19.78 -1.73
CA ASP A 372 2.55 -20.43 -0.65
C ASP A 372 3.50 -21.49 -1.26
N LYS A 373 4.80 -21.24 -1.20
CA LYS A 373 5.84 -22.08 -1.80
C LYS A 373 6.01 -23.44 -1.11
N TYR A 374 5.49 -23.61 0.11
CA TYR A 374 5.55 -24.88 0.83
C TYR A 374 4.38 -25.81 0.50
N THR A 375 3.19 -25.23 0.37
CA THR A 375 1.96 -25.99 0.17
C THR A 375 1.46 -26.00 -1.28
N GLY A 376 1.87 -25.01 -2.08
CA GLY A 376 1.34 -24.76 -3.42
C GLY A 376 -0.06 -24.15 -3.40
N LYS A 377 -0.55 -23.70 -2.24
CA LYS A 377 -1.82 -22.97 -2.18
C LYS A 377 -1.64 -21.59 -2.81
N ALA A 378 -2.44 -21.26 -3.80
CA ALA A 378 -2.44 -19.98 -4.48
C ALA A 378 -3.78 -19.29 -4.27
N GLU A 379 -3.74 -18.02 -3.88
CA GLU A 379 -4.88 -17.14 -3.76
C GLU A 379 -4.79 -16.07 -4.86
N PHE A 380 -5.86 -15.92 -5.63
CA PHE A 380 -5.99 -14.91 -6.67
C PHE A 380 -7.08 -13.93 -6.28
N ILE A 381 -6.77 -12.64 -6.36
CA ILE A 381 -7.69 -11.55 -6.05
C ILE A 381 -7.78 -10.67 -7.30
N LYS A 382 -8.99 -10.49 -7.81
CA LYS A 382 -9.24 -9.73 -9.02
C LYS A 382 -10.22 -8.59 -8.75
N ILE A 383 -9.80 -7.37 -9.10
CA ILE A 383 -10.60 -6.16 -8.94
C ILE A 383 -10.55 -5.38 -10.24
N GLY A 384 -11.61 -5.46 -11.04
CA GLY A 384 -11.67 -4.84 -12.37
C GLY A 384 -10.67 -5.39 -13.39
N ALA A 385 -9.93 -6.42 -13.02
CA ALA A 385 -8.80 -6.92 -13.80
C ALA A 385 -9.23 -7.85 -14.95
N VAL A 386 -8.38 -7.94 -15.96
CA VAL A 386 -8.54 -8.86 -17.11
C VAL A 386 -8.48 -10.34 -16.68
N SER A 387 -8.73 -11.26 -17.59
CA SER A 387 -8.70 -12.70 -17.27
C SER A 387 -7.28 -13.19 -17.05
N THR A 388 -7.08 -13.97 -15.98
CA THR A 388 -5.85 -14.70 -15.70
C THR A 388 -5.96 -16.13 -16.21
N PHE A 389 -4.92 -16.65 -16.83
CA PHE A 389 -4.86 -18.01 -17.37
C PHE A 389 -3.85 -18.83 -16.59
N ILE A 390 -4.30 -19.92 -16.00
CA ILE A 390 -3.43 -20.89 -15.34
C ILE A 390 -3.23 -22.08 -16.29
N LEU A 391 -2.02 -22.24 -16.80
CA LEU A 391 -1.66 -23.35 -17.68
C LEU A 391 -1.25 -24.54 -16.81
N LYS A 392 -2.07 -25.57 -16.84
CA LYS A 392 -1.80 -26.83 -16.14
C LYS A 392 -1.46 -27.92 -17.16
N ARG A 393 -0.80 -28.98 -16.69
CA ARG A 393 -0.47 -30.14 -17.55
C ARG A 393 -1.66 -30.73 -18.32
N LYS A 394 -2.90 -30.57 -17.82
CA LYS A 394 -4.13 -31.14 -18.40
C LYS A 394 -5.07 -30.11 -19.03
N GLY A 395 -4.62 -28.87 -19.22
CA GLY A 395 -5.44 -27.82 -19.81
C GLY A 395 -5.21 -26.46 -19.22
N VAL A 396 -6.03 -25.50 -19.64
CA VAL A 396 -5.97 -24.11 -19.21
C VAL A 396 -7.18 -23.83 -18.32
N GLU A 397 -6.95 -23.26 -17.16
CA GLU A 397 -7.98 -22.73 -16.27
C GLU A 397 -8.04 -21.22 -16.41
N ILE A 398 -9.23 -20.65 -16.53
CA ILE A 398 -9.42 -19.21 -16.75
C ILE A 398 -10.09 -18.61 -15.52
N LEU A 399 -9.45 -17.62 -14.92
CA LEU A 399 -10.00 -16.83 -13.82
C LEU A 399 -10.50 -15.48 -14.37
N LYS A 400 -11.79 -15.20 -14.22
CA LYS A 400 -12.41 -13.97 -14.73
C LYS A 400 -12.84 -13.05 -13.60
N SER A 401 -12.72 -11.74 -13.83
CA SER A 401 -13.32 -10.72 -12.95
C SER A 401 -14.54 -10.11 -13.64
N ASN A 402 -15.59 -9.88 -12.85
CA ASN A 402 -16.76 -9.09 -13.25
C ASN A 402 -16.96 -7.91 -12.28
N THR A 403 -15.91 -7.57 -11.52
CA THR A 403 -15.91 -6.50 -10.53
C THR A 403 -15.47 -5.18 -11.14
N LEU A 404 -15.79 -4.08 -10.48
CA LEU A 404 -15.32 -2.76 -10.89
C LEU A 404 -13.90 -2.49 -10.36
N PRO A 405 -13.12 -1.65 -11.06
CA PRO A 405 -11.80 -1.20 -10.58
C PRO A 405 -11.85 -0.53 -9.21
N VAL A 406 -10.70 -0.53 -8.53
CA VAL A 406 -10.49 0.19 -7.26
C VAL A 406 -10.70 1.68 -7.47
N GLY A 407 -11.40 2.34 -6.55
CA GLY A 407 -11.68 3.78 -6.58
C GLY A 407 -13.03 4.15 -7.19
N ILE A 408 -13.76 3.22 -7.80
CA ILE A 408 -15.09 3.50 -8.39
C ILE A 408 -16.19 3.44 -7.34
N LEU A 409 -16.17 2.46 -6.47
CA LEU A 409 -17.18 2.25 -5.43
C LEU A 409 -16.62 2.60 -4.05
N GLU A 410 -17.50 2.97 -3.12
CA GLU A 410 -17.11 3.19 -1.71
C GLU A 410 -16.58 1.89 -1.07
N ASN A 411 -17.19 0.74 -1.37
CA ASN A 411 -16.72 -0.57 -0.93
C ASN A 411 -16.08 -1.32 -2.07
N VAL A 412 -14.99 -2.03 -1.78
CA VAL A 412 -14.28 -2.84 -2.78
C VAL A 412 -15.10 -4.08 -3.13
N ASP A 413 -15.40 -4.24 -4.41
CA ASP A 413 -15.96 -5.49 -4.93
C ASP A 413 -14.82 -6.40 -5.42
N THR A 414 -14.57 -7.50 -4.71
CA THR A 414 -13.44 -8.41 -4.96
C THR A 414 -13.90 -9.76 -5.45
N LYS A 415 -13.22 -10.32 -6.45
CA LYS A 415 -13.37 -11.71 -6.83
C LYS A 415 -12.15 -12.49 -6.40
N ILE A 416 -12.37 -13.49 -5.55
CA ILE A 416 -11.32 -14.30 -4.94
C ILE A 416 -11.41 -15.72 -5.43
N TYR A 417 -10.26 -16.30 -5.77
CA TYR A 417 -10.13 -17.71 -6.15
C TYR A 417 -9.02 -18.34 -5.31
N GLU A 418 -9.30 -19.49 -4.73
CA GLU A 418 -8.28 -20.35 -4.13
C GLU A 418 -7.98 -21.51 -5.08
N LYS A 419 -6.71 -21.70 -5.39
CA LYS A 419 -6.23 -22.75 -6.28
C LYS A 419 -5.05 -23.47 -5.66
N ARG A 420 -4.67 -24.58 -6.26
CA ARG A 420 -3.43 -25.26 -5.97
C ARG A 420 -2.59 -25.33 -7.21
N VAL A 421 -1.39 -24.83 -7.10
CA VAL A 421 -0.37 -24.86 -8.16
C VAL A 421 0.67 -25.92 -7.85
N GLU A 422 1.18 -26.53 -8.88
CA GLU A 422 2.16 -27.60 -8.81
C GLU A 422 3.38 -27.27 -9.67
N LYS A 423 4.46 -28.02 -9.49
CA LYS A 423 5.68 -27.84 -10.29
C LYS A 423 5.39 -28.01 -11.78
N GLY A 424 5.60 -26.95 -12.55
CA GLY A 424 5.40 -26.91 -14.01
C GLY A 424 4.03 -26.35 -14.43
N ASP A 425 3.26 -25.78 -13.50
CA ASP A 425 2.14 -24.90 -13.82
C ASP A 425 2.65 -23.49 -14.13
N GLU A 426 1.99 -22.79 -15.02
CA GLU A 426 2.30 -21.41 -15.43
C GLU A 426 1.05 -20.54 -15.29
N GLU A 427 1.22 -19.31 -14.85
CA GLU A 427 0.21 -18.26 -14.81
C GLU A 427 0.52 -17.24 -15.90
N ASN A 428 -0.49 -16.77 -16.60
CA ASN A 428 -0.37 -15.77 -17.63
C ASN A 428 -1.56 -14.81 -17.56
N ASP A 429 -1.28 -13.54 -17.34
CA ASP A 429 -2.23 -12.45 -17.40
C ASP A 429 -2.18 -11.80 -18.77
N SER A 430 -3.33 -11.62 -19.40
CA SER A 430 -3.46 -11.13 -20.77
C SER A 430 -3.74 -9.64 -20.84
#